data_7115f7af97717c59489014688a72fe3b
#
_entry.id   7115f7af97717c59489014688a72fe3b
#
_cell.length_a   1.000
_cell.length_b   1.000
_cell.length_c   1.000
_cell.angle_alpha   90.00
_cell.angle_beta   90.00
_cell.angle_gamma   90.00
#
_symmetry.space_group_name_H-M   'P 1'
#
loop_
_entity.id
_entity.type
_entity.pdbx_description
1 polymer ?
#
loop_
_entity_poly.entity_id
_entity_poly.type
_entity_poly.pdbx_seq_one_letter_code
_entity_poly.pdbx_strand_id
1 'polypeptide(L)'
;MNWWIVLSPLFCGLVVFFIRKDFMQYTLLIGTLLLMRQWGSRWWNVLAVCILGVFGLFLHEAYLFWGIPLSVAVLYGYTRRPAVAVASSLLFIGCFALMCVYKGDSSNVEAILDSWHRLLGDEYHKSGLSIVALGWNAVHTFWVHFNLNFHVSLFEVNVGWMGAVIQLLFFMAAYYFILNFSWTFRRQTSDFTAADRTNLSAIYLLCALTLLPMFTILSCDYSRLYQYLFVTSYAAVLILPRGVCTAMLPGRYLTYVGRMNASIDRYLPSSKGLMVLLLLLLAVAPYSLNLYLAFEYSVVGTISEIFMRALRWLVHLV
;
A
#
# COMPACT_ATOMS: atom_id res chain seq x y z
N MET A 1 -19.62 -9.01 -6.09
CA MET A 1 -18.50 -8.42 -5.32
C MET A 1 -18.12 -9.40 -4.23
N ASN A 2 -16.85 -9.83 -4.15
CA ASN A 2 -16.47 -10.86 -3.17
C ASN A 2 -16.30 -10.21 -1.79
N TRP A 3 -17.30 -10.37 -0.96
CA TRP A 3 -17.31 -9.93 0.45
C TRP A 3 -16.07 -10.40 1.22
N TRP A 4 -15.48 -11.53 0.86
CA TRP A 4 -14.24 -12.05 1.45
C TRP A 4 -13.02 -11.14 1.25
N ILE A 5 -12.97 -10.38 0.15
CA ILE A 5 -11.91 -9.37 -0.06
C ILE A 5 -12.16 -8.18 0.88
N VAL A 6 -13.43 -7.76 1.00
CA VAL A 6 -13.82 -6.64 1.88
C VAL A 6 -13.67 -7.00 3.36
N LEU A 7 -13.93 -8.25 3.72
CA LEU A 7 -13.76 -8.77 5.08
C LEU A 7 -12.33 -9.27 5.35
N SER A 8 -11.44 -9.23 4.35
CA SER A 8 -10.05 -9.60 4.60
C SER A 8 -9.45 -8.62 5.64
N PRO A 9 -8.61 -9.09 6.55
CA PRO A 9 -7.93 -8.24 7.52
C PRO A 9 -7.13 -7.09 6.88
N LEU A 10 -6.70 -7.26 5.64
CA LEU A 10 -6.08 -6.22 4.82
C LEU A 10 -7.05 -5.07 4.50
N PHE A 11 -8.35 -5.34 4.37
CA PHE A 11 -9.38 -4.33 4.18
C PHE A 11 -9.99 -3.86 5.51
N CYS A 12 -10.08 -4.71 6.53
CA CYS A 12 -10.51 -4.29 7.87
C CYS A 12 -9.56 -3.24 8.46
N GLY A 13 -8.27 -3.31 8.15
CA GLY A 13 -7.33 -2.22 8.42
C GLY A 13 -7.73 -0.90 7.77
N LEU A 14 -8.43 -0.89 6.63
CA LEU A 14 -8.97 0.31 6.02
C LEU A 14 -10.01 1.02 6.91
N VAL A 15 -10.82 0.29 7.67
CA VAL A 15 -11.85 0.87 8.55
C VAL A 15 -11.21 1.71 9.66
N VAL A 16 -10.07 1.28 10.19
CA VAL A 16 -9.31 2.04 11.20
C VAL A 16 -8.71 3.33 10.61
N PHE A 17 -8.55 3.42 9.30
CA PHE A 17 -7.96 4.56 8.60
C PHE A 17 -8.97 5.52 7.96
N PHE A 18 -10.28 5.36 8.19
CA PHE A 18 -11.32 6.23 7.63
C PHE A 18 -11.12 7.73 7.93
N ILE A 19 -10.41 8.06 9.01
CA ILE A 19 -10.14 9.44 9.44
C ILE A 19 -8.80 9.95 8.86
N ARG A 20 -8.03 9.10 8.19
CA ARG A 20 -6.70 9.47 7.67
C ARG A 20 -6.76 9.93 6.21
N LYS A 21 -5.79 10.78 5.85
CA LYS A 21 -5.55 11.27 4.48
C LYS A 21 -5.43 10.16 3.43
N ASP A 22 -5.00 8.95 3.83
CA ASP A 22 -4.90 7.78 2.95
C ASP A 22 -6.25 7.40 2.31
N PHE A 23 -7.35 7.52 3.05
CA PHE A 23 -8.68 7.25 2.51
C PHE A 23 -9.05 8.20 1.37
N MET A 24 -8.72 9.48 1.50
CA MET A 24 -8.93 10.45 0.42
C MET A 24 -8.11 10.08 -0.82
N GLN A 25 -6.88 9.62 -0.63
CA GLN A 25 -6.03 9.17 -1.75
C GLN A 25 -6.59 7.90 -2.43
N TYR A 26 -7.12 6.94 -1.67
CA TYR A 26 -7.82 5.79 -2.28
C TYR A 26 -9.05 6.22 -3.09
N THR A 27 -9.81 7.17 -2.57
CA THR A 27 -10.98 7.73 -3.27
C THR A 27 -10.55 8.42 -4.56
N LEU A 28 -9.47 9.19 -4.54
CA LEU A 28 -8.91 9.84 -5.74
C LEU A 28 -8.43 8.82 -6.77
N LEU A 29 -7.74 7.76 -6.34
CA LEU A 29 -7.31 6.70 -7.25
C LEU A 29 -8.51 5.98 -7.87
N ILE A 30 -9.48 5.55 -7.06
CA ILE A 30 -10.70 4.88 -7.55
C ILE A 30 -11.44 5.81 -8.51
N GLY A 31 -11.59 7.10 -8.16
CA GLY A 31 -12.17 8.12 -9.02
C GLY A 31 -11.43 8.24 -10.35
N THR A 32 -10.10 8.26 -10.33
CA THR A 32 -9.26 8.26 -11.54
C THR A 32 -9.54 7.04 -12.42
N LEU A 33 -9.59 5.84 -11.84
CA LEU A 33 -9.87 4.62 -12.59
C LEU A 33 -11.28 4.61 -13.20
N LEU A 34 -12.29 5.09 -12.45
CA LEU A 34 -13.67 5.20 -12.92
C LEU A 34 -13.81 6.23 -14.04
N LEU A 35 -13.16 7.40 -13.90
CA LEU A 35 -13.12 8.42 -14.95
C LEU A 35 -12.53 7.86 -16.25
N MET A 36 -11.38 7.17 -16.14
CA MET A 36 -10.73 6.56 -17.29
C MET A 36 -11.58 5.45 -17.91
N ARG A 37 -12.24 4.64 -17.10
CA ARG A 37 -13.18 3.61 -17.58
C ARG A 37 -14.34 4.21 -18.35
N GLN A 38 -14.92 5.30 -17.84
CA GLN A 38 -16.14 5.92 -18.40
C GLN A 38 -15.86 6.71 -19.68
N TRP A 39 -14.78 7.49 -19.70
CA TRP A 39 -14.54 8.48 -20.77
C TRP A 39 -13.27 8.22 -21.59
N GLY A 40 -12.45 7.23 -21.20
CA GLY A 40 -11.29 6.79 -21.97
C GLY A 40 -10.23 7.88 -22.16
N SER A 41 -9.67 7.94 -23.36
CA SER A 41 -8.54 8.80 -23.73
C SER A 41 -8.89 10.23 -24.16
N ARG A 42 -10.08 10.74 -23.83
CA ARG A 42 -10.45 12.13 -24.13
C ARG A 42 -9.52 13.10 -23.43
N TRP A 43 -9.11 14.17 -24.10
CA TRP A 43 -8.10 15.10 -23.60
C TRP A 43 -8.44 15.72 -22.23
N TRP A 44 -9.71 16.09 -22.04
CA TRP A 44 -10.18 16.65 -20.77
C TRP A 44 -10.14 15.63 -19.62
N ASN A 45 -10.32 14.33 -19.95
CA ASN A 45 -10.21 13.25 -18.97
C ASN A 45 -8.74 13.03 -18.56
N VAL A 46 -7.80 13.10 -19.51
CA VAL A 46 -6.36 13.11 -19.22
C VAL A 46 -6.01 14.28 -18.29
N LEU A 47 -6.54 15.46 -18.56
CA LEU A 47 -6.34 16.64 -17.69
C LEU A 47 -6.94 16.41 -16.29
N ALA A 48 -8.17 15.88 -16.21
CA ALA A 48 -8.80 15.56 -14.92
C ALA A 48 -7.96 14.56 -14.10
N VAL A 49 -7.43 13.51 -14.73
CA VAL A 49 -6.53 12.55 -14.07
C VAL A 49 -5.26 13.22 -13.56
N CYS A 50 -4.68 14.13 -14.34
CA CYS A 50 -3.50 14.91 -13.90
C CYS A 50 -3.85 15.79 -12.68
N ILE A 51 -5.00 16.48 -12.69
CA ILE A 51 -5.45 17.31 -11.56
C ILE A 51 -5.68 16.45 -10.32
N LEU A 52 -6.38 15.31 -10.44
CA LEU A 52 -6.60 14.39 -9.32
C LEU A 52 -5.28 13.82 -8.78
N GLY A 53 -4.34 13.50 -9.67
CA GLY A 53 -3.02 13.03 -9.29
C GLY A 53 -2.21 14.08 -8.52
N VAL A 54 -2.19 15.31 -9.00
CA VAL A 54 -1.55 16.45 -8.31
C VAL A 54 -2.21 16.67 -6.94
N PHE A 55 -3.54 16.68 -6.87
CA PHE A 55 -4.24 16.82 -5.61
C PHE A 55 -3.92 15.68 -4.62
N GLY A 56 -3.92 14.43 -5.09
CA GLY A 56 -3.54 13.27 -4.28
C GLY A 56 -2.11 13.36 -3.76
N LEU A 57 -1.19 13.88 -4.56
CA LEU A 57 0.20 14.11 -4.19
C LEU A 57 0.32 15.18 -3.08
N PHE A 58 -0.39 16.31 -3.20
CA PHE A 58 -0.40 17.35 -2.18
C PHE A 58 -1.12 16.94 -0.88
N LEU A 59 -2.01 15.96 -0.93
CA LEU A 59 -2.58 15.36 0.28
C LEU A 59 -1.54 14.56 1.07
N HIS A 60 -0.70 13.78 0.36
CA HIS A 60 0.38 13.01 0.96
C HIS A 60 1.38 12.55 -0.11
N GLU A 61 2.65 12.84 0.13
CA GLU A 61 3.78 12.53 -0.75
C GLU A 61 3.90 11.05 -1.13
N ALA A 62 3.47 10.14 -0.25
CA ALA A 62 3.45 8.71 -0.53
C ALA A 62 2.67 8.34 -1.81
N TYR A 63 1.70 9.18 -2.23
CA TYR A 63 0.92 8.95 -3.43
C TYR A 63 1.78 8.90 -4.71
N LEU A 64 2.94 9.55 -4.71
CA LEU A 64 3.92 9.44 -5.80
C LEU A 64 4.35 8.00 -6.08
N PHE A 65 4.43 7.18 -5.04
CA PHE A 65 5.01 5.84 -5.14
C PHE A 65 3.98 4.74 -5.41
N TRP A 66 2.68 4.98 -5.15
CA TRP A 66 1.66 3.96 -5.35
C TRP A 66 0.49 4.38 -6.27
N GLY A 67 -0.05 5.57 -6.12
CA GLY A 67 -1.20 6.03 -6.91
C GLY A 67 -0.80 6.59 -8.27
N ILE A 68 0.25 7.41 -8.31
CA ILE A 68 0.75 8.04 -9.54
C ILE A 68 1.25 7.03 -10.57
N PRO A 69 2.08 6.01 -10.23
CA PRO A 69 2.56 5.06 -11.22
C PRO A 69 1.43 4.29 -11.90
N LEU A 70 0.41 3.89 -11.13
CA LEU A 70 -0.77 3.25 -11.72
C LEU A 70 -1.53 4.23 -12.60
N SER A 71 -1.75 5.47 -12.17
CA SER A 71 -2.45 6.49 -12.95
C SER A 71 -1.75 6.75 -14.31
N VAL A 72 -0.43 6.85 -14.31
CA VAL A 72 0.38 7.01 -15.54
C VAL A 72 0.28 5.77 -16.43
N ALA A 73 0.37 4.57 -15.85
CA ALA A 73 0.23 3.32 -16.61
C ALA A 73 -1.16 3.23 -17.27
N VAL A 74 -2.22 3.61 -16.54
CA VAL A 74 -3.58 3.64 -17.05
C VAL A 74 -3.74 4.68 -18.16
N LEU A 75 -3.19 5.89 -18.00
CA LEU A 75 -3.16 6.89 -19.07
C LEU A 75 -2.50 6.34 -20.32
N TYR A 76 -1.36 5.67 -20.19
CA TYR A 76 -0.70 5.00 -21.31
C TYR A 76 -1.57 3.90 -21.92
N GLY A 77 -2.18 3.06 -21.09
CA GLY A 77 -3.06 1.97 -21.52
C GLY A 77 -4.23 2.42 -22.40
N TYR A 78 -4.81 3.57 -22.10
CA TYR A 78 -5.93 4.17 -22.88
C TYR A 78 -5.45 5.00 -24.05
N THR A 79 -4.43 5.81 -23.89
CA THR A 79 -4.00 6.77 -24.95
C THR A 79 -3.09 6.14 -25.98
N ARG A 80 -2.33 5.11 -25.61
CA ARG A 80 -1.27 4.49 -26.40
C ARG A 80 -0.17 5.49 -26.83
N ARG A 81 -0.10 6.64 -26.16
CA ARG A 81 0.84 7.73 -26.47
C ARG A 81 1.88 7.82 -25.36
N PRO A 82 3.13 7.38 -25.60
CA PRO A 82 4.19 7.46 -24.58
C PRO A 82 4.45 8.91 -24.13
N ALA A 83 4.28 9.88 -25.06
CA ALA A 83 4.43 11.30 -24.74
C ALA A 83 3.47 11.76 -23.61
N VAL A 84 2.22 11.25 -23.57
CA VAL A 84 1.27 11.57 -22.52
C VAL A 84 1.74 11.01 -21.17
N ALA A 85 2.20 9.77 -21.15
CA ALA A 85 2.73 9.14 -19.94
C ALA A 85 3.96 9.88 -19.41
N VAL A 86 4.90 10.23 -20.31
CA VAL A 86 6.12 10.99 -19.95
C VAL A 86 5.77 12.37 -19.43
N ALA A 87 4.91 13.12 -20.13
CA ALA A 87 4.51 14.47 -19.72
C ALA A 87 3.80 14.46 -18.35
N SER A 88 2.89 13.50 -18.13
CA SER A 88 2.23 13.33 -16.85
C SER A 88 3.23 12.97 -15.74
N SER A 89 4.19 12.07 -16.00
CA SER A 89 5.23 11.72 -15.03
C SER A 89 6.10 12.92 -14.66
N LEU A 90 6.51 13.72 -15.62
CA LEU A 90 7.29 14.94 -15.40
C LEU A 90 6.51 15.97 -14.58
N LEU A 91 5.21 16.13 -14.85
CA LEU A 91 4.33 16.98 -14.04
C LEU A 91 4.34 16.54 -12.57
N PHE A 92 4.11 15.25 -12.30
CA PHE A 92 4.05 14.74 -10.93
C PHE A 92 5.39 14.80 -10.21
N ILE A 93 6.49 14.49 -10.90
CA ILE A 93 7.84 14.62 -10.36
C ILE A 93 8.15 16.09 -10.05
N GLY A 94 7.75 17.01 -10.93
CA GLY A 94 7.92 18.45 -10.72
C GLY A 94 7.12 18.94 -9.49
N CYS A 95 5.87 18.51 -9.33
CA CYS A 95 5.07 18.83 -8.14
C CYS A 95 5.71 18.26 -6.86
N PHE A 96 6.20 17.02 -6.92
CA PHE A 96 6.91 16.41 -5.78
C PHE A 96 8.19 17.17 -5.43
N ALA A 97 8.98 17.57 -6.43
CA ALA A 97 10.16 18.38 -6.21
C ALA A 97 9.84 19.72 -5.55
N LEU A 98 8.75 20.38 -5.97
CA LEU A 98 8.25 21.60 -5.29
C LEU A 98 7.89 21.33 -3.83
N MET A 99 7.20 20.23 -3.54
CA MET A 99 6.89 19.84 -2.15
C MET A 99 8.17 19.63 -1.32
N CYS A 100 9.20 19.02 -1.90
CA CYS A 100 10.47 18.83 -1.21
C CYS A 100 11.21 20.15 -0.92
N VAL A 101 11.10 21.13 -1.83
CA VAL A 101 11.71 22.45 -1.65
C VAL A 101 10.96 23.26 -0.58
N TYR A 102 9.63 23.20 -0.59
CA TYR A 102 8.76 23.97 0.32
C TYR A 102 8.26 23.14 1.52
N LYS A 103 8.92 22.05 1.85
CA LYS A 103 8.65 21.33 3.10
C LYS A 103 8.96 22.26 4.29
N GLY A 104 8.30 22.04 5.42
CA GLY A 104 8.62 22.72 6.67
C GLY A 104 10.09 22.49 7.09
N ASP A 105 10.59 23.39 7.90
CA ASP A 105 11.91 23.32 8.54
C ASP A 105 11.77 23.08 10.06
N SER A 106 12.91 23.05 10.78
CA SER A 106 12.92 22.88 12.23
C SER A 106 12.15 23.98 12.98
N SER A 107 12.16 25.21 12.49
CA SER A 107 11.44 26.31 13.14
C SER A 107 9.92 26.15 13.06
N ASN A 108 9.41 25.63 11.94
CA ASN A 108 8.01 25.28 11.80
C ASN A 108 7.62 24.12 12.72
N VAL A 109 8.51 23.10 12.85
CA VAL A 109 8.30 21.98 13.78
C VAL A 109 8.21 22.47 15.22
N GLU A 110 9.14 23.30 15.66
CA GLU A 110 9.16 23.89 17.01
C GLU A 110 7.88 24.70 17.27
N ALA A 111 7.47 25.57 16.35
CA ALA A 111 6.25 26.36 16.48
C ALA A 111 4.97 25.48 16.62
N ILE A 112 4.90 24.37 15.87
CA ILE A 112 3.79 23.42 15.96
C ILE A 112 3.83 22.71 17.32
N LEU A 113 4.98 22.19 17.74
CA LEU A 113 5.14 21.48 19.01
C LEU A 113 4.84 22.39 20.20
N ASP A 114 5.28 23.63 20.18
CA ASP A 114 4.97 24.63 21.22
C ASP A 114 3.47 24.93 21.30
N SER A 115 2.81 25.00 20.14
CA SER A 115 1.35 25.18 20.10
C SER A 115 0.61 23.97 20.70
N TRP A 116 1.09 22.77 20.43
CA TRP A 116 0.52 21.52 20.96
C TRP A 116 0.79 21.39 22.47
N HIS A 117 2.00 21.71 22.91
CA HIS A 117 2.34 21.69 24.33
C HIS A 117 1.41 22.58 25.15
N ARG A 118 1.09 23.77 24.65
CA ARG A 118 0.14 24.71 25.30
C ARG A 118 -1.28 24.15 25.39
N LEU A 119 -1.70 23.31 24.42
CA LEU A 119 -3.06 22.77 24.35
C LEU A 119 -3.21 21.42 25.05
N LEU A 120 -2.20 20.56 24.96
CA LEU A 120 -2.24 19.16 25.34
C LEU A 120 -1.39 18.82 26.56
N GLY A 121 -0.60 19.78 27.08
CA GLY A 121 0.37 19.52 28.14
C GLY A 121 1.37 18.42 27.73
N ASP A 122 1.70 17.53 28.64
CA ASP A 122 2.69 16.44 28.38
C ASP A 122 2.19 15.34 27.42
N GLU A 123 0.91 15.31 27.10
CA GLU A 123 0.33 14.34 26.15
C GLU A 123 0.83 14.54 24.70
N TYR A 124 1.37 15.70 24.37
CA TYR A 124 1.85 16.03 23.00
C TYR A 124 3.01 15.14 22.55
N HIS A 125 3.83 14.62 23.43
CA HIS A 125 4.96 13.77 23.11
C HIS A 125 4.55 12.46 22.42
N LYS A 126 3.39 11.92 22.74
CA LYS A 126 2.88 10.67 22.15
C LYS A 126 2.56 10.78 20.65
N SER A 127 2.27 12.00 20.18
CA SER A 127 1.85 12.25 18.80
C SER A 127 2.90 12.99 17.96
N GLY A 128 4.00 13.42 18.58
CA GLY A 128 4.95 14.37 17.99
C GLY A 128 5.87 13.80 16.91
N LEU A 129 6.08 12.48 16.85
CA LEU A 129 7.10 11.89 15.97
C LEU A 129 6.92 12.23 14.48
N SER A 130 5.69 12.24 14.00
CA SER A 130 5.38 12.59 12.60
C SER A 130 5.69 14.06 12.29
N ILE A 131 5.53 14.95 13.26
CA ILE A 131 5.84 16.39 13.12
C ILE A 131 7.35 16.58 13.20
N VAL A 132 8.03 15.93 14.13
CA VAL A 132 9.50 15.98 14.27
C VAL A 132 10.18 15.53 12.97
N ALA A 133 9.65 14.53 12.31
CA ALA A 133 10.17 14.03 11.03
C ALA A 133 10.15 15.07 9.90
N LEU A 134 9.28 16.09 9.94
CA LEU A 134 9.29 17.19 8.97
C LEU A 134 10.59 18.02 9.03
N GLY A 135 11.19 18.14 10.22
CA GLY A 135 12.47 18.84 10.42
C GLY A 135 13.69 18.00 10.01
N TRP A 136 13.55 16.72 9.72
CA TRP A 136 14.68 15.86 9.37
C TRP A 136 15.23 16.19 8.00
N ASN A 137 16.57 16.23 7.87
CA ASN A 137 17.19 16.26 6.56
C ASN A 137 17.14 14.88 5.88
N ALA A 138 17.41 14.84 4.58
CA ALA A 138 17.32 13.63 3.78
C ALA A 138 18.23 12.49 4.29
N VAL A 139 19.43 12.82 4.78
CA VAL A 139 20.40 11.84 5.31
C VAL A 139 19.88 11.24 6.61
N HIS A 140 19.36 12.06 7.52
CA HIS A 140 18.79 11.60 8.78
C HIS A 140 17.55 10.72 8.53
N THR A 141 16.63 11.17 7.65
CA THR A 141 15.46 10.38 7.24
C THR A 141 15.85 9.02 6.68
N PHE A 142 16.86 8.99 5.78
CA PHE A 142 17.37 7.75 5.22
C PHE A 142 17.85 6.79 6.33
N TRP A 143 18.75 7.24 7.21
CA TRP A 143 19.32 6.37 8.24
C TRP A 143 18.31 5.92 9.28
N VAL A 144 17.37 6.77 9.68
CA VAL A 144 16.31 6.39 10.63
C VAL A 144 15.44 5.28 10.03
N HIS A 145 14.93 5.48 8.82
CA HIS A 145 14.07 4.46 8.20
C HIS A 145 14.84 3.21 7.80
N PHE A 146 16.08 3.36 7.30
CA PHE A 146 16.94 2.21 7.01
C PHE A 146 17.16 1.35 8.25
N ASN A 147 17.52 1.97 9.36
CA ASN A 147 17.71 1.25 10.63
C ASN A 147 16.40 0.60 11.10
N LEU A 148 15.29 1.33 11.09
CA LEU A 148 13.98 0.77 11.47
C LEU A 148 13.55 -0.40 10.59
N ASN A 149 13.92 -0.39 9.31
CA ASN A 149 13.48 -1.39 8.35
C ASN A 149 14.36 -2.63 8.30
N PHE A 150 15.65 -2.49 8.55
CA PHE A 150 16.62 -3.60 8.45
C PHE A 150 17.11 -4.14 9.79
N HIS A 151 16.87 -3.42 10.89
CA HIS A 151 17.21 -3.87 12.23
C HIS A 151 15.94 -4.22 13.01
N VAL A 152 15.75 -5.50 13.30
CA VAL A 152 14.63 -5.98 14.12
C VAL A 152 15.09 -6.10 15.57
N SER A 153 14.34 -5.52 16.46
CA SER A 153 14.43 -5.82 17.88
C SER A 153 13.40 -6.89 18.23
N LEU A 154 13.86 -8.10 18.50
CA LEU A 154 13.03 -9.20 19.00
C LEU A 154 13.33 -9.36 20.49
N PHE A 155 12.34 -9.11 21.35
CA PHE A 155 12.51 -9.24 22.81
C PHE A 155 13.77 -8.52 23.33
N GLU A 156 13.95 -7.26 22.90
CA GLU A 156 15.12 -6.41 23.25
C GLU A 156 16.46 -6.83 22.62
N VAL A 157 16.49 -7.94 21.84
CA VAL A 157 17.67 -8.36 21.10
C VAL A 157 17.63 -7.79 19.68
N ASN A 158 18.66 -7.06 19.32
CA ASN A 158 18.80 -6.50 17.98
C ASN A 158 19.27 -7.59 17.00
N VAL A 159 18.39 -8.03 16.08
CA VAL A 159 18.61 -9.20 15.22
C VAL A 159 19.11 -8.79 13.82
N GLY A 160 19.48 -7.54 13.62
CA GLY A 160 20.13 -7.05 12.39
C GLY A 160 19.30 -7.33 11.11
N TRP A 161 19.93 -7.97 10.12
CA TRP A 161 19.36 -8.23 8.79
C TRP A 161 18.11 -9.15 8.76
N MET A 162 17.73 -9.78 9.87
CA MET A 162 16.50 -10.60 9.91
C MET A 162 15.25 -9.80 9.55
N GLY A 163 15.26 -8.50 9.76
CA GLY A 163 14.16 -7.63 9.32
C GLY A 163 13.92 -7.71 7.81
N ALA A 164 14.98 -7.65 7.03
CA ALA A 164 14.89 -7.77 5.57
C ALA A 164 14.35 -9.13 5.14
N VAL A 165 14.75 -10.22 5.81
CA VAL A 165 14.24 -11.58 5.52
C VAL A 165 12.75 -11.68 5.85
N ILE A 166 12.33 -11.18 7.01
CA ILE A 166 10.91 -11.19 7.40
C ILE A 166 10.09 -10.40 6.38
N GLN A 167 10.55 -9.22 5.96
CA GLN A 167 9.89 -8.42 4.93
C GLN A 167 9.77 -9.17 3.59
N LEU A 168 10.85 -9.81 3.16
CA LEU A 168 10.84 -10.61 1.94
C LEU A 168 9.84 -11.76 2.03
N LEU A 169 9.78 -12.46 3.15
CA LEU A 169 8.83 -13.56 3.37
C LEU A 169 7.37 -13.05 3.35
N PHE A 170 7.09 -11.92 4.00
CA PHE A 170 5.77 -11.31 3.94
C PHE A 170 5.41 -10.86 2.53
N PHE A 171 6.35 -10.25 1.82
CA PHE A 171 6.15 -9.85 0.43
C PHE A 171 5.83 -11.05 -0.47
N MET A 172 6.58 -12.15 -0.34
CA MET A 172 6.34 -13.39 -1.09
C MET A 172 5.00 -14.01 -0.73
N ALA A 173 4.64 -14.05 0.56
CA ALA A 173 3.35 -14.52 1.03
C ALA A 173 2.19 -13.67 0.48
N ALA A 174 2.33 -12.34 0.50
CA ALA A 174 1.36 -11.43 -0.06
C ALA A 174 1.22 -11.59 -1.58
N TYR A 175 2.33 -11.72 -2.30
CA TYR A 175 2.32 -11.98 -3.74
C TYR A 175 1.62 -13.30 -4.06
N TYR A 176 1.98 -14.38 -3.36
CA TYR A 176 1.36 -15.69 -3.56
C TYR A 176 -0.14 -15.65 -3.23
N PHE A 177 -0.52 -14.95 -2.16
CA PHE A 177 -1.92 -14.77 -1.78
C PHE A 177 -2.71 -14.03 -2.87
N ILE A 178 -2.22 -12.88 -3.35
CA ILE A 178 -2.91 -12.09 -4.37
C ILE A 178 -3.05 -12.87 -5.69
N LEU A 179 -2.01 -13.63 -6.05
CA LEU A 179 -1.99 -14.49 -7.23
C LEU A 179 -3.09 -15.55 -7.18
N ASN A 180 -3.28 -16.17 -6.04
CA ASN A 180 -4.07 -17.39 -5.92
C ASN A 180 -5.44 -17.20 -5.29
N PHE A 181 -5.65 -16.15 -4.49
CA PHE A 181 -6.90 -15.96 -3.76
C PHE A 181 -8.11 -15.89 -4.69
N SER A 182 -8.11 -14.97 -5.64
CA SER A 182 -9.21 -14.85 -6.61
C SER A 182 -9.34 -16.08 -7.49
N TRP A 183 -8.23 -16.73 -7.85
CA TRP A 183 -8.21 -17.94 -8.63
C TRP A 183 -8.82 -19.12 -7.88
N THR A 184 -8.44 -19.34 -6.65
CA THR A 184 -8.88 -20.48 -5.83
C THR A 184 -10.37 -20.37 -5.46
N PHE A 185 -10.85 -19.17 -5.15
CA PHE A 185 -12.23 -18.96 -4.73
C PHE A 185 -13.19 -18.63 -5.88
N ARG A 186 -12.70 -18.09 -7.02
CA ARG A 186 -13.52 -17.74 -8.20
C ARG A 186 -13.46 -18.77 -9.33
N ARG A 187 -12.65 -19.79 -9.25
CA ARG A 187 -12.57 -20.82 -10.30
C ARG A 187 -13.93 -21.45 -10.65
N GLN A 188 -14.91 -21.33 -9.76
CA GLN A 188 -16.28 -21.81 -9.97
C GLN A 188 -17.18 -20.79 -10.70
N THR A 189 -16.74 -19.54 -10.86
CA THR A 189 -17.47 -18.50 -11.60
C THR A 189 -16.64 -18.13 -12.83
N SER A 190 -17.21 -18.23 -14.03
CA SER A 190 -16.56 -18.09 -15.34
C SER A 190 -15.86 -16.75 -15.62
N ASP A 191 -15.85 -15.82 -14.66
CA ASP A 191 -15.51 -14.42 -14.92
C ASP A 191 -14.04 -14.06 -14.72
N PHE A 192 -13.24 -14.87 -14.00
CA PHE A 192 -11.82 -14.59 -13.74
C PHE A 192 -10.93 -15.56 -14.50
N THR A 193 -10.21 -15.04 -15.49
CA THR A 193 -9.39 -15.83 -16.41
C THR A 193 -7.91 -15.90 -15.97
N ALA A 194 -7.13 -16.79 -16.61
CA ALA A 194 -5.69 -16.84 -16.44
C ALA A 194 -5.01 -15.51 -16.86
N ALA A 195 -5.56 -14.79 -17.84
CA ALA A 195 -5.07 -13.50 -18.25
C ALA A 195 -5.31 -12.44 -17.15
N ASP A 196 -6.46 -12.44 -16.48
CA ASP A 196 -6.74 -11.54 -15.35
C ASP A 196 -5.80 -11.81 -14.18
N ARG A 197 -5.50 -13.08 -13.92
CA ARG A 197 -4.52 -13.49 -12.91
C ARG A 197 -3.12 -12.96 -13.24
N THR A 198 -2.68 -13.08 -14.49
CA THR A 198 -1.40 -12.54 -14.95
C THR A 198 -1.36 -11.02 -14.85
N ASN A 199 -2.42 -10.33 -15.28
CA ASN A 199 -2.52 -8.88 -15.16
C ASN A 199 -2.47 -8.42 -13.70
N LEU A 200 -3.23 -9.08 -12.80
CA LEU A 200 -3.22 -8.76 -11.37
C LEU A 200 -1.82 -8.89 -10.76
N SER A 201 -1.14 -10.02 -11.05
CA SER A 201 0.23 -10.24 -10.59
C SER A 201 1.21 -9.21 -11.14
N ALA A 202 1.10 -8.89 -12.42
CA ALA A 202 1.97 -7.93 -13.07
C ALA A 202 1.77 -6.51 -12.53
N ILE A 203 0.52 -6.10 -12.30
CA ILE A 203 0.22 -4.82 -11.68
C ILE A 203 0.74 -4.77 -10.24
N TYR A 204 0.53 -5.83 -9.46
CA TYR A 204 1.07 -5.93 -8.11
C TYR A 204 2.59 -5.76 -8.07
N LEU A 205 3.31 -6.47 -8.93
CA LEU A 205 4.78 -6.36 -9.00
C LEU A 205 5.24 -4.98 -9.48
N LEU A 206 4.53 -4.36 -10.41
CA LEU A 206 4.80 -2.98 -10.82
C LEU A 206 4.64 -2.01 -9.64
N CYS A 207 3.51 -2.10 -8.92
CA CYS A 207 3.25 -1.27 -7.73
C CYS A 207 4.27 -1.54 -6.62
N ALA A 208 4.68 -2.80 -6.43
CA ALA A 208 5.72 -3.17 -5.48
C ALA A 208 7.08 -2.54 -5.83
N LEU A 209 7.45 -2.55 -7.12
CA LEU A 209 8.68 -1.94 -7.59
C LEU A 209 8.69 -0.42 -7.33
N THR A 210 7.58 0.26 -7.59
CA THR A 210 7.48 1.71 -7.35
C THR A 210 7.39 2.06 -5.87
N LEU A 211 6.88 1.16 -5.02
CA LEU A 211 6.86 1.29 -3.57
C LEU A 211 8.18 0.87 -2.88
N LEU A 212 9.14 0.31 -3.63
CA LEU A 212 10.40 -0.16 -3.06
C LEU A 212 11.13 0.90 -2.19
N PRO A 213 11.21 2.18 -2.58
CA PRO A 213 11.80 3.21 -1.73
C PRO A 213 11.05 3.37 -0.39
N MET A 214 9.72 3.23 -0.40
CA MET A 214 8.90 3.30 0.82
C MET A 214 9.14 2.09 1.72
N PHE A 215 9.29 0.90 1.16
CA PHE A 215 9.59 -0.32 1.92
C PHE A 215 11.01 -0.35 2.50
N THR A 216 11.91 0.51 2.03
CA THR A 216 13.32 0.45 2.39
C THR A 216 13.81 1.65 3.20
N ILE A 217 13.58 2.86 2.70
CA ILE A 217 14.26 4.06 3.20
C ILE A 217 13.36 5.26 3.52
N LEU A 218 12.08 5.23 3.12
CA LEU A 218 11.20 6.40 3.27
C LEU A 218 10.06 6.18 4.27
N SER A 219 9.80 4.94 4.69
CA SER A 219 8.72 4.62 5.63
C SER A 219 9.03 3.36 6.43
N CYS A 220 8.42 3.22 7.60
CA CYS A 220 8.44 2.01 8.41
C CYS A 220 7.02 1.47 8.66
N ASP A 221 6.01 2.01 7.99
CA ASP A 221 4.61 1.64 8.18
C ASP A 221 4.18 0.59 7.14
N TYR A 222 4.62 -0.63 7.36
CA TYR A 222 4.42 -1.74 6.42
C TYR A 222 2.97 -2.13 6.20
N SER A 223 2.13 -2.06 7.23
CA SER A 223 0.71 -2.40 7.10
C SER A 223 0.04 -1.52 6.05
N ARG A 224 0.38 -0.23 6.04
CA ARG A 224 -0.09 0.75 5.07
C ARG A 224 0.45 0.49 3.66
N LEU A 225 1.75 0.15 3.57
CA LEU A 225 2.38 -0.15 2.27
C LEU A 225 1.76 -1.39 1.62
N TYR A 226 1.48 -2.44 2.38
CA TYR A 226 0.77 -3.62 1.88
C TYR A 226 -0.67 -3.28 1.47
N GLN A 227 -1.37 -2.41 2.20
CA GLN A 227 -2.70 -1.94 1.80
C GLN A 227 -2.64 -1.19 0.46
N TYR A 228 -1.65 -0.31 0.25
CA TYR A 228 -1.45 0.36 -1.03
C TYR A 228 -1.28 -0.66 -2.17
N LEU A 229 -0.44 -1.68 -1.99
CA LEU A 229 -0.26 -2.74 -2.99
C LEU A 229 -1.57 -3.46 -3.32
N PHE A 230 -2.32 -3.87 -2.30
CA PHE A 230 -3.57 -4.61 -2.50
C PHE A 230 -4.64 -3.75 -3.14
N VAL A 231 -4.90 -2.55 -2.59
CA VAL A 231 -5.94 -1.65 -3.12
C VAL A 231 -5.64 -1.28 -4.56
N THR A 232 -4.41 -0.89 -4.87
CA THR A 232 -3.99 -0.47 -6.20
C THR A 232 -4.18 -1.60 -7.22
N SER A 233 -3.68 -2.79 -6.88
CA SER A 233 -3.70 -3.93 -7.80
C SER A 233 -5.12 -4.45 -8.06
N TYR A 234 -5.93 -4.60 -7.00
CA TYR A 234 -7.30 -5.08 -7.15
C TYR A 234 -8.21 -4.04 -7.79
N ALA A 235 -8.11 -2.75 -7.41
CA ALA A 235 -8.90 -1.70 -8.01
C ALA A 235 -8.68 -1.61 -9.53
N ALA A 236 -7.42 -1.71 -9.97
CA ALA A 236 -7.10 -1.72 -11.39
C ALA A 236 -7.81 -2.86 -12.13
N VAL A 237 -7.67 -4.10 -11.66
CA VAL A 237 -8.24 -5.27 -12.36
C VAL A 237 -9.76 -5.35 -12.25
N LEU A 238 -10.35 -4.84 -11.16
CA LEU A 238 -11.80 -4.84 -10.96
C LEU A 238 -12.52 -3.73 -11.73
N ILE A 239 -11.87 -2.58 -11.88
CA ILE A 239 -12.49 -1.40 -12.49
C ILE A 239 -12.18 -1.33 -13.98
N LEU A 240 -10.94 -1.58 -14.39
CA LEU A 240 -10.51 -1.38 -15.76
C LEU A 240 -10.89 -2.56 -16.68
N PRO A 241 -11.17 -2.30 -17.98
CA PRO A 241 -11.30 -3.35 -18.98
C PRO A 241 -10.00 -4.19 -19.10
N ARG A 242 -10.15 -5.51 -19.31
CA ARG A 242 -8.99 -6.43 -19.48
C ARG A 242 -7.99 -5.94 -20.52
N GLY A 243 -8.50 -5.47 -21.68
CA GLY A 243 -7.64 -4.95 -22.74
C GLY A 243 -6.77 -3.78 -22.31
N VAL A 244 -7.26 -2.93 -21.41
CA VAL A 244 -6.50 -1.81 -20.85
C VAL A 244 -5.46 -2.32 -19.86
N CYS A 245 -5.82 -3.25 -18.95
CA CYS A 245 -4.88 -3.86 -18.00
C CYS A 245 -3.69 -4.51 -18.73
N THR A 246 -3.96 -5.24 -19.82
CA THR A 246 -2.90 -5.82 -20.66
C THR A 246 -2.10 -4.74 -21.38
N ALA A 247 -2.76 -3.69 -21.81
CA ALA A 247 -2.24 -2.64 -22.66
C ALA A 247 -1.31 -1.66 -21.96
N MET A 248 -1.48 -1.46 -20.67
CA MET A 248 -0.64 -0.56 -19.86
C MET A 248 0.71 -1.17 -19.48
N LEU A 249 0.91 -2.46 -19.76
CA LEU A 249 2.12 -3.20 -19.41
C LEU A 249 2.84 -3.71 -20.66
N PRO A 250 4.19 -3.73 -20.69
CA PRO A 250 4.94 -4.31 -21.79
C PRO A 250 4.64 -5.81 -21.99
N GLY A 251 4.42 -6.27 -23.22
CA GLY A 251 4.07 -7.67 -23.50
C GLY A 251 5.14 -8.67 -23.02
N ARG A 252 6.44 -8.30 -23.13
CA ARG A 252 7.55 -9.12 -22.61
C ARG A 252 7.45 -9.29 -21.08
N TYR A 253 7.08 -8.24 -20.38
CA TYR A 253 6.87 -8.27 -18.92
C TYR A 253 5.72 -9.20 -18.54
N LEU A 254 4.58 -9.10 -19.22
CA LEU A 254 3.44 -10.00 -19.02
C LEU A 254 3.80 -11.48 -19.29
N THR A 255 4.57 -11.74 -20.34
CA THR A 255 5.07 -13.10 -20.65
C THR A 255 5.95 -13.63 -19.53
N TYR A 256 6.86 -12.81 -19.00
CA TYR A 256 7.73 -13.18 -17.89
C TYR A 256 6.91 -13.50 -16.62
N VAL A 257 5.99 -12.61 -16.24
CA VAL A 257 5.10 -12.82 -15.09
C VAL A 257 4.25 -14.08 -15.27
N GLY A 258 3.71 -14.32 -16.46
CA GLY A 258 2.95 -15.53 -16.74
C GLY A 258 3.76 -16.81 -16.56
N ARG A 259 5.02 -16.82 -17.01
CA ARG A 259 5.94 -17.96 -16.80
C ARG A 259 6.28 -18.16 -15.32
N MET A 260 6.52 -17.08 -14.60
CA MET A 260 6.76 -17.11 -13.16
C MET A 260 5.54 -17.68 -12.40
N ASN A 261 4.34 -17.24 -12.73
CA ASN A 261 3.10 -17.76 -12.14
C ASN A 261 2.93 -19.27 -12.41
N ALA A 262 3.20 -19.71 -13.64
CA ALA A 262 3.15 -21.14 -14.00
C ALA A 262 4.19 -21.98 -13.24
N SER A 263 5.38 -21.41 -13.01
CA SER A 263 6.41 -22.07 -12.19
C SER A 263 5.97 -22.18 -10.73
N ILE A 264 5.40 -21.12 -10.18
CA ILE A 264 4.86 -21.13 -8.81
C ILE A 264 3.79 -22.20 -8.66
N ASP A 265 2.85 -22.29 -9.60
CA ASP A 265 1.77 -23.30 -9.56
C ASP A 265 2.30 -24.74 -9.60
N ARG A 266 3.40 -24.95 -10.31
CA ARG A 266 4.03 -26.29 -10.41
C ARG A 266 4.61 -26.72 -9.05
N TYR A 267 5.26 -25.83 -8.34
CA TYR A 267 5.98 -26.16 -7.11
C TYR A 267 5.14 -25.91 -5.85
N LEU A 268 4.18 -25.01 -5.92
CA LEU A 268 3.35 -24.60 -4.79
C LEU A 268 1.88 -24.49 -5.21
N PRO A 269 1.18 -25.63 -5.42
CA PRO A 269 -0.22 -25.62 -5.82
C PRO A 269 -1.10 -24.96 -4.74
N SER A 270 -2.03 -24.12 -5.18
CA SER A 270 -2.93 -23.41 -4.26
C SER A 270 -4.05 -24.30 -3.74
N SER A 271 -4.36 -24.17 -2.45
CA SER A 271 -5.52 -24.79 -1.81
C SER A 271 -6.32 -23.77 -1.00
N LYS A 272 -7.59 -24.06 -0.74
CA LYS A 272 -8.43 -23.18 0.10
C LYS A 272 -7.86 -23.04 1.50
N GLY A 273 -7.38 -24.12 2.11
CA GLY A 273 -6.75 -24.11 3.42
C GLY A 273 -5.51 -23.22 3.47
N LEU A 274 -4.63 -23.35 2.47
CA LEU A 274 -3.44 -22.49 2.36
C LEU A 274 -3.83 -21.01 2.19
N MET A 275 -4.86 -20.69 1.41
CA MET A 275 -5.33 -19.32 1.25
C MET A 275 -5.89 -18.74 2.55
N VAL A 276 -6.62 -19.52 3.34
CA VAL A 276 -7.11 -19.10 4.66
C VAL A 276 -5.94 -18.89 5.62
N LEU A 277 -4.97 -19.80 5.64
CA LEU A 277 -3.78 -19.66 6.47
C LEU A 277 -2.99 -18.39 6.12
N LEU A 278 -2.77 -18.14 4.83
CA LEU A 278 -2.10 -16.92 4.37
C LEU A 278 -2.90 -15.66 4.69
N LEU A 279 -4.22 -15.71 4.60
CA LEU A 279 -5.08 -14.61 5.00
C LEU A 279 -4.88 -14.25 6.48
N LEU A 280 -4.86 -15.27 7.35
CA LEU A 280 -4.60 -15.08 8.78
C LEU A 280 -3.17 -14.54 9.03
N LEU A 281 -2.17 -15.09 8.33
CA LEU A 281 -0.79 -14.63 8.44
C LEU A 281 -0.64 -13.17 8.02
N LEU A 282 -1.23 -12.77 6.90
CA LEU A 282 -1.18 -11.40 6.39
C LEU A 282 -2.01 -10.43 7.24
N ALA A 283 -3.00 -10.94 8.01
CA ALA A 283 -3.72 -10.15 9.00
C ALA A 283 -2.82 -9.68 10.15
N VAL A 284 -1.72 -10.38 10.38
CA VAL A 284 -0.70 -10.05 11.38
C VAL A 284 0.48 -9.29 10.72
N ALA A 285 0.29 -8.76 9.51
CA ALA A 285 1.33 -8.00 8.82
C ALA A 285 1.90 -6.91 9.74
N PRO A 286 3.22 -6.84 9.90
CA PRO A 286 3.85 -6.00 10.91
C PRO A 286 3.57 -4.52 10.65
N TYR A 287 3.06 -3.82 11.65
CA TYR A 287 2.97 -2.37 11.66
C TYR A 287 4.36 -1.73 11.65
N SER A 288 5.25 -2.35 12.39
CA SER A 288 6.69 -2.12 12.33
C SER A 288 7.38 -3.47 12.51
N LEU A 289 8.69 -3.55 12.29
CA LEU A 289 9.46 -4.77 12.55
C LEU A 289 9.58 -5.14 14.05
N ASN A 290 9.02 -4.33 14.92
CA ASN A 290 8.78 -4.75 16.30
C ASN A 290 7.58 -5.70 16.33
N LEU A 291 7.83 -7.00 16.47
CA LEU A 291 6.80 -8.04 16.46
C LEU A 291 5.72 -7.85 17.54
N TYR A 292 6.09 -7.25 18.66
CA TYR A 292 5.13 -6.91 19.71
C TYR A 292 4.14 -5.85 19.23
N LEU A 293 4.63 -4.74 18.67
CA LEU A 293 3.79 -3.70 18.09
C LEU A 293 3.01 -4.21 16.86
N ALA A 294 3.60 -5.12 16.07
CA ALA A 294 2.91 -5.75 14.96
C ALA A 294 1.68 -6.53 15.41
N PHE A 295 1.81 -7.28 16.49
CA PHE A 295 0.69 -8.04 17.05
C PHE A 295 -0.34 -7.11 17.69
N GLU A 296 0.08 -6.15 18.50
CA GLU A 296 -0.78 -5.21 19.23
C GLU A 296 -1.65 -4.37 18.27
N TYR A 297 -1.09 -3.89 17.17
CA TYR A 297 -1.82 -3.10 16.15
C TYR A 297 -2.37 -3.93 14.99
N SER A 298 -2.27 -5.25 15.05
CA SER A 298 -2.90 -6.14 14.07
C SER A 298 -4.39 -6.30 14.34
N VAL A 299 -5.15 -6.71 13.32
CA VAL A 299 -6.57 -7.06 13.51
C VAL A 299 -6.73 -8.17 14.55
N VAL A 300 -5.81 -9.16 14.55
CA VAL A 300 -5.80 -10.25 15.53
C VAL A 300 -5.52 -9.71 16.94
N GLY A 301 -4.55 -8.80 17.08
CA GLY A 301 -4.24 -8.12 18.35
C GLY A 301 -5.42 -7.31 18.86
N THR A 302 -6.06 -6.53 18.01
CA THR A 302 -7.24 -5.74 18.34
C THR A 302 -8.41 -6.63 18.79
N ILE A 303 -8.70 -7.72 18.07
CA ILE A 303 -9.74 -8.68 18.45
C ILE A 303 -9.40 -9.35 19.78
N SER A 304 -8.15 -9.78 19.98
CA SER A 304 -7.71 -10.39 21.24
C SER A 304 -7.81 -9.42 22.41
N GLU A 305 -7.49 -8.14 22.21
CA GLU A 305 -7.64 -7.10 23.23
C GLU A 305 -9.11 -6.86 23.60
N ILE A 306 -9.98 -6.75 22.59
CA ILE A 306 -11.45 -6.63 22.83
C ILE A 306 -11.95 -7.82 23.61
N PHE A 307 -11.56 -9.05 23.22
CA PHE A 307 -11.93 -10.27 23.91
C PHE A 307 -11.42 -10.30 25.35
N MET A 308 -10.17 -9.92 25.59
CA MET A 308 -9.57 -9.85 26.92
C MET A 308 -10.21 -8.77 27.79
N ARG A 309 -10.60 -7.62 27.23
CA ARG A 309 -11.36 -6.58 27.95
C ARG A 309 -12.75 -7.09 28.35
N ALA A 310 -13.44 -7.76 27.43
CA ALA A 310 -14.74 -8.37 27.72
C ALA A 310 -14.65 -9.45 28.81
N LEU A 311 -13.61 -10.30 28.77
CA LEU A 311 -13.33 -11.30 29.79
C LEU A 311 -13.06 -10.66 31.16
N ARG A 312 -12.22 -9.64 31.26
CA ARG A 312 -11.96 -8.90 32.50
C ARG A 312 -13.24 -8.27 33.04
N TRP A 313 -14.06 -7.68 32.18
CA TRP A 313 -15.33 -7.11 32.58
C TRP A 313 -16.26 -8.17 33.17
N LEU A 314 -16.37 -9.37 32.55
CA LEU A 314 -17.15 -10.48 33.06
C LEU A 314 -16.63 -10.99 34.42
N VAL A 315 -15.32 -11.08 34.61
CA VAL A 315 -14.70 -11.49 35.88
C VAL A 315 -14.93 -10.48 37.00
N HIS A 316 -15.05 -9.19 36.67
CA HIS A 316 -15.37 -8.14 37.67
C HIS A 316 -16.86 -8.05 38.00
N LEU A 317 -17.74 -8.77 37.27
CA LEU A 317 -19.16 -8.85 37.53
C LEU A 317 -19.57 -10.06 38.41
N VAL A 318 -18.63 -10.99 38.64
CA VAL A 318 -18.74 -12.14 39.53
C VAL A 318 -17.94 -11.86 40.80
#